data_3fe77638a1fce4f7f583a175cd0029f3
#
_entry.id   3fe77638a1fce4f7f583a175cd0029f3
#
_cell.length_a   1.000
_cell.length_b   1.000
_cell.length_c   1.000
_cell.angle_alpha   90.00
_cell.angle_beta   90.00
_cell.angle_gamma   90.00
#
_symmetry.space_group_name_H-M   'P 1'
#
loop_
_entity.id
_entity.type
_entity.pdbx_description
1 polymer ?
#
loop_
_entity_poly.entity_id
_entity_poly.type
_entity_poly.pdbx_seq_one_letter_code
_entity_poly.pdbx_strand_id
1 'polypeptide(L)'
;MANVLQTEQIAPASRIRAATLGAALTVLVLAGGLIASFMVSSATFQALDGRVPGSLTFTLAVLVFSASTLFSSALWGLGMAHLAQVPASWRMAWAGILGFVPITLLLIFGLQAAEPIVFRTNLPLHRVFTVLFVPSAALIAGTSSLALGWALGWGRAAPALALRVGLTAALAFLAVNLGMEALGWQVGGPGAAERATMLTVLFVSNLGAALAGGAMLGMTLAQRH
;
A
#
# COMPACT_ATOMS: atom_id res chain seq x y z
N MET A 1 30.05 -2.77 -38.76
CA MET A 1 29.64 -3.74 -37.74
C MET A 1 28.49 -3.14 -36.94
N ALA A 2 27.27 -3.37 -37.38
CA ALA A 2 26.05 -2.90 -36.73
C ALA A 2 25.53 -4.06 -35.89
N ASN A 3 25.88 -4.10 -34.59
CA ASN A 3 25.18 -4.91 -33.64
C ASN A 3 23.85 -4.19 -33.35
N VAL A 4 22.85 -4.57 -34.12
CA VAL A 4 21.47 -4.27 -33.89
C VAL A 4 21.16 -4.82 -32.49
N LEU A 5 20.93 -3.92 -31.54
CA LEU A 5 20.31 -4.22 -30.27
C LEU A 5 18.94 -4.83 -30.59
N GLN A 6 18.89 -6.12 -30.68
CA GLN A 6 17.63 -6.88 -30.56
C GLN A 6 17.15 -6.63 -29.11
N THR A 7 16.39 -5.57 -28.93
CA THR A 7 15.45 -5.48 -27.81
C THR A 7 14.51 -6.66 -28.01
N GLU A 8 14.78 -7.79 -27.36
CA GLU A 8 13.82 -8.87 -27.25
C GLU A 8 12.54 -8.25 -26.71
N GLN A 9 11.58 -8.08 -27.59
CA GLN A 9 10.25 -7.64 -27.23
C GLN A 9 9.65 -8.75 -26.40
N ILE A 10 9.70 -8.60 -25.07
CA ILE A 10 9.04 -9.52 -24.15
C ILE A 10 7.61 -9.70 -24.62
N ALA A 11 7.21 -10.94 -24.87
CA ALA A 11 5.90 -11.27 -25.40
C ALA A 11 4.79 -10.61 -24.54
N PRO A 12 3.74 -10.04 -25.17
CA PRO A 12 2.65 -9.37 -24.44
C PRO A 12 2.05 -10.22 -23.32
N ALA A 13 1.96 -11.52 -23.53
CA ALA A 13 1.45 -12.48 -22.53
C ALA A 13 2.30 -12.53 -21.26
N SER A 14 3.63 -12.40 -21.35
CA SER A 14 4.53 -12.39 -20.17
C SER A 14 4.39 -11.12 -19.37
N ARG A 15 4.16 -9.98 -20.02
CA ARG A 15 3.90 -8.69 -19.34
C ARG A 15 2.58 -8.71 -18.58
N ILE A 16 1.51 -9.24 -19.19
CA ILE A 16 0.20 -9.39 -18.53
C ILE A 16 0.33 -10.30 -17.31
N ARG A 17 1.00 -11.45 -17.46
CA ARG A 17 1.24 -12.36 -16.33
C ARG A 17 2.00 -11.68 -15.19
N ALA A 18 3.07 -10.94 -15.47
CA ALA A 18 3.84 -10.23 -14.47
C ALA A 18 3.03 -9.12 -13.80
N ALA A 19 2.21 -8.37 -14.55
CA ALA A 19 1.29 -7.38 -14.00
C ALA A 19 0.28 -8.02 -13.04
N THR A 20 -0.35 -9.12 -13.46
CA THR A 20 -1.33 -9.84 -12.64
C THR A 20 -0.70 -10.37 -11.35
N LEU A 21 0.48 -10.98 -11.43
CA LEU A 21 1.19 -11.48 -10.26
C LEU A 21 1.63 -10.34 -9.33
N GLY A 22 2.14 -9.22 -9.86
CA GLY A 22 2.51 -8.05 -9.07
C GLY A 22 1.30 -7.45 -8.36
N ALA A 23 0.17 -7.33 -9.04
CA ALA A 23 -1.10 -6.88 -8.47
C ALA A 23 -1.57 -7.86 -7.37
N ALA A 24 -1.61 -9.15 -7.66
CA ALA A 24 -2.05 -10.18 -6.71
C ALA A 24 -1.18 -10.19 -5.45
N LEU A 25 0.15 -10.16 -5.58
CA LEU A 25 1.06 -10.08 -4.43
C LEU A 25 0.82 -8.82 -3.60
N THR A 26 0.66 -7.68 -4.23
CA THR A 26 0.45 -6.42 -3.51
C THR A 26 -0.87 -6.44 -2.76
N VAL A 27 -1.95 -6.92 -3.38
CA VAL A 27 -3.26 -7.00 -2.74
C VAL A 27 -3.30 -8.06 -1.64
N LEU A 28 -2.87 -9.28 -1.94
CA LEU A 28 -2.99 -10.39 -0.98
C LEU A 28 -2.05 -10.22 0.21
N VAL A 29 -0.83 -9.76 -0.04
CA VAL A 29 0.18 -9.70 1.02
C VAL A 29 0.15 -8.36 1.77
N LEU A 30 0.11 -7.21 1.09
CA LEU A 30 0.09 -5.92 1.78
C LEU A 30 -1.31 -5.57 2.27
N ALA A 31 -2.32 -5.54 1.39
CA ALA A 31 -3.67 -5.17 1.81
C ALA A 31 -4.30 -6.25 2.70
N GLY A 32 -4.20 -7.52 2.32
CA GLY A 32 -4.66 -8.64 3.13
C GLY A 32 -3.90 -8.77 4.45
N GLY A 33 -2.58 -8.56 4.43
CA GLY A 33 -1.74 -8.53 5.62
C GLY A 33 -2.11 -7.41 6.58
N LEU A 34 -2.40 -6.21 6.08
CA LEU A 34 -2.83 -5.08 6.91
C LEU A 34 -4.19 -5.35 7.57
N ILE A 35 -5.15 -5.91 6.82
CA ILE A 35 -6.46 -6.31 7.36
C ILE A 35 -6.28 -7.38 8.44
N ALA A 36 -5.50 -8.42 8.17
CA ALA A 36 -5.22 -9.48 9.15
C ALA A 36 -4.54 -8.91 10.40
N SER A 37 -3.59 -7.99 10.25
CA SER A 37 -2.93 -7.30 11.36
C SER A 37 -3.93 -6.53 12.22
N PHE A 38 -4.86 -5.81 11.60
CA PHE A 38 -5.92 -5.10 12.30
C PHE A 38 -6.87 -6.05 13.04
N MET A 39 -7.29 -7.13 12.39
CA MET A 39 -8.20 -8.12 12.99
C MET A 39 -7.56 -8.81 14.21
N VAL A 40 -6.30 -9.27 14.08
CA VAL A 40 -5.58 -9.92 15.18
C VAL A 40 -5.31 -8.95 16.32
N SER A 41 -4.94 -7.71 16.02
CA SER A 41 -4.77 -6.66 17.03
C SER A 41 -6.07 -6.34 17.76
N SER A 42 -7.17 -6.21 17.03
CA SER A 42 -8.51 -5.99 17.61
C SER A 42 -8.97 -7.17 18.47
N ALA A 43 -8.76 -8.40 18.04
CA ALA A 43 -9.06 -9.60 18.81
C ALA A 43 -8.20 -9.67 20.08
N THR A 44 -6.92 -9.30 20.01
CA THR A 44 -6.03 -9.21 21.17
C THR A 44 -6.52 -8.17 22.16
N PHE A 45 -6.91 -7.00 21.66
CA PHE A 45 -7.50 -5.95 22.52
C PHE A 45 -8.74 -6.47 23.25
N GLN A 46 -9.70 -7.05 22.52
CA GLN A 46 -10.95 -7.58 23.11
C GLN A 46 -10.69 -8.71 24.11
N ALA A 47 -9.74 -9.61 23.83
CA ALA A 47 -9.42 -10.73 24.71
C ALA A 47 -8.78 -10.29 26.04
N LEU A 48 -8.08 -9.17 26.05
CA LEU A 48 -7.35 -8.64 27.20
C LEU A 48 -8.12 -7.55 27.95
N ASP A 49 -9.13 -6.96 27.32
CA ASP A 49 -9.92 -5.89 27.93
C ASP A 49 -10.58 -6.35 29.21
N GLY A 50 -10.45 -5.55 30.26
CA GLY A 50 -10.93 -5.89 31.62
C GLY A 50 -10.12 -6.96 32.37
N ARG A 51 -9.13 -7.63 31.72
CA ARG A 51 -8.28 -8.66 32.37
C ARG A 51 -6.93 -8.11 32.80
N VAL A 52 -6.44 -7.09 32.11
CA VAL A 52 -5.18 -6.40 32.39
C VAL A 52 -5.39 -4.89 32.33
N PRO A 53 -4.47 -4.07 32.88
CA PRO A 53 -4.57 -2.61 32.80
C PRO A 53 -4.71 -2.15 31.32
N GLY A 54 -5.60 -1.20 31.05
CA GLY A 54 -5.92 -0.74 29.70
C GLY A 54 -4.72 -0.24 28.90
N SER A 55 -3.74 0.38 29.56
CA SER A 55 -2.47 0.79 28.91
C SER A 55 -1.67 -0.41 28.39
N LEU A 56 -1.66 -1.51 29.15
CA LEU A 56 -0.96 -2.74 28.75
C LEU A 56 -1.72 -3.44 27.63
N THR A 57 -3.05 -3.51 27.70
CA THR A 57 -3.91 -4.04 26.63
C THR A 57 -3.64 -3.31 25.31
N PHE A 58 -3.64 -1.97 25.34
CA PHE A 58 -3.35 -1.14 24.15
C PHE A 58 -1.93 -1.39 23.63
N THR A 59 -0.94 -1.41 24.50
CA THR A 59 0.47 -1.65 24.12
C THR A 59 0.63 -3.00 23.42
N LEU A 60 0.04 -4.07 23.97
CA LEU A 60 0.10 -5.40 23.39
C LEU A 60 -0.62 -5.46 22.02
N ALA A 61 -1.79 -4.83 21.89
CA ALA A 61 -2.49 -4.76 20.61
C ALA A 61 -1.66 -4.03 19.54
N VAL A 62 -1.00 -2.93 19.89
CA VAL A 62 -0.10 -2.18 18.99
C VAL A 62 1.12 -3.01 18.61
N LEU A 63 1.73 -3.74 19.55
CA LEU A 63 2.86 -4.63 19.26
C LEU A 63 2.48 -5.74 18.29
N VAL A 64 1.32 -6.38 18.49
CA VAL A 64 0.79 -7.43 17.60
C VAL A 64 0.52 -6.85 16.20
N PHE A 65 -0.11 -5.69 16.10
CA PHE A 65 -0.33 -5.00 14.83
C PHE A 65 1.00 -4.73 14.11
N SER A 66 1.97 -4.17 14.83
CA SER A 66 3.28 -3.81 14.26
C SER A 66 4.03 -5.05 13.77
N ALA A 67 4.09 -6.11 14.59
CA ALA A 67 4.76 -7.36 14.22
C ALA A 67 4.13 -8.01 12.98
N SER A 68 2.79 -8.05 12.92
CA SER A 68 2.06 -8.61 11.76
C SER A 68 2.29 -7.79 10.49
N THR A 69 2.33 -6.46 10.61
CA THR A 69 2.59 -5.55 9.49
C THR A 69 4.02 -5.69 8.98
N LEU A 70 5.00 -5.80 9.89
CA LEU A 70 6.41 -6.06 9.54
C LEU A 70 6.54 -7.39 8.77
N PHE A 71 5.89 -8.44 9.27
CA PHE A 71 5.91 -9.76 8.63
C PHE A 71 5.32 -9.73 7.22
N SER A 72 4.14 -9.14 7.05
CA SER A 72 3.49 -9.00 5.74
C SER A 72 4.34 -8.19 4.76
N SER A 73 4.95 -7.10 5.22
CA SER A 73 5.82 -6.26 4.39
C SER A 73 7.09 -7.01 3.95
N ALA A 74 7.68 -7.82 4.84
CA ALA A 74 8.81 -8.67 4.51
C ALA A 74 8.44 -9.74 3.46
N LEU A 75 7.28 -10.39 3.63
CA LEU A 75 6.76 -11.38 2.66
C LEU A 75 6.52 -10.74 1.29
N TRP A 76 5.99 -9.52 1.25
CA TRP A 76 5.82 -8.79 0.00
C TRP A 76 7.17 -8.55 -0.70
N GLY A 77 8.19 -8.07 0.01
CA GLY A 77 9.53 -7.88 -0.54
C GLY A 77 10.13 -9.16 -1.11
N LEU A 78 9.97 -10.29 -0.40
CA LEU A 78 10.42 -11.61 -0.88
C LEU A 78 9.62 -12.09 -2.10
N GLY A 79 8.31 -11.86 -2.12
CA GLY A 79 7.47 -12.17 -3.28
C GLY A 79 7.87 -11.36 -4.52
N MET A 80 8.22 -10.08 -4.34
CA MET A 80 8.72 -9.24 -5.44
C MET A 80 10.10 -9.68 -5.92
N ALA A 81 10.97 -10.24 -5.05
CA ALA A 81 12.22 -10.86 -5.47
C ALA A 81 11.97 -12.03 -6.43
N HIS A 82 10.97 -12.87 -6.13
CA HIS A 82 10.58 -13.96 -7.00
C HIS A 82 10.10 -13.47 -8.37
N LEU A 83 9.29 -12.40 -8.42
CA LEU A 83 8.88 -11.78 -9.69
C LEU A 83 10.05 -11.18 -10.46
N ALA A 84 11.02 -10.60 -9.76
CA ALA A 84 12.25 -10.07 -10.34
C ALA A 84 13.28 -11.16 -10.67
N GLN A 85 12.93 -12.44 -10.54
CA GLN A 85 13.81 -13.57 -10.81
C GLN A 85 15.20 -13.46 -10.11
N VAL A 86 15.23 -12.79 -8.96
CA VAL A 86 16.44 -12.68 -8.14
C VAL A 86 16.31 -13.57 -6.91
N PRO A 87 17.42 -14.06 -6.34
CA PRO A 87 17.38 -14.87 -5.12
C PRO A 87 16.67 -14.14 -4.00
N ALA A 88 15.73 -14.81 -3.34
CA ALA A 88 15.11 -14.33 -2.13
C ALA A 88 16.19 -14.06 -1.09
N SER A 89 16.34 -12.83 -0.64
CA SER A 89 17.41 -12.44 0.26
C SER A 89 16.87 -11.55 1.37
N TRP A 90 17.60 -11.46 2.46
CA TRP A 90 17.33 -10.56 3.56
C TRP A 90 17.19 -9.09 3.12
N ARG A 91 17.97 -8.69 2.10
CA ARG A 91 17.85 -7.34 1.51
C ARG A 91 16.47 -7.06 0.94
N MET A 92 15.83 -8.05 0.30
CA MET A 92 14.50 -7.92 -0.27
C MET A 92 13.42 -7.86 0.82
N ALA A 93 13.54 -8.66 1.88
CA ALA A 93 12.67 -8.57 3.04
C ALA A 93 12.75 -7.16 3.69
N TRP A 94 13.97 -6.66 3.91
CA TRP A 94 14.17 -5.31 4.43
C TRP A 94 13.65 -4.22 3.48
N ALA A 95 13.75 -4.40 2.17
CA ALA A 95 13.16 -3.46 1.21
C ALA A 95 11.65 -3.34 1.38
N GLY A 96 10.96 -4.48 1.58
CA GLY A 96 9.53 -4.47 1.91
C GLY A 96 9.24 -3.71 3.21
N ILE A 97 9.97 -4.02 4.27
CA ILE A 97 9.80 -3.38 5.59
C ILE A 97 10.06 -1.87 5.51
N LEU A 98 11.24 -1.47 5.03
CA LEU A 98 11.68 -0.06 5.01
C LEU A 98 10.87 0.78 4.02
N GLY A 99 10.39 0.18 2.95
CA GLY A 99 9.57 0.89 1.98
C GLY A 99 8.13 1.14 2.45
N PHE A 100 7.56 0.24 3.22
CA PHE A 100 6.15 0.28 3.61
C PHE A 100 5.92 0.80 5.03
N VAL A 101 6.63 0.25 6.02
CA VAL A 101 6.32 0.47 7.44
C VAL A 101 6.55 1.91 7.89
N PRO A 102 7.71 2.56 7.64
CA PRO A 102 7.96 3.91 8.15
C PRO A 102 6.95 4.93 7.63
N ILE A 103 6.62 4.86 6.33
CA ILE A 103 5.68 5.80 5.73
C ILE A 103 4.25 5.54 6.20
N THR A 104 3.86 4.27 6.40
CA THR A 104 2.55 3.92 6.94
C THR A 104 2.39 4.43 8.37
N LEU A 105 3.40 4.26 9.21
CA LEU A 105 3.39 4.81 10.57
C LEU A 105 3.34 6.33 10.55
N LEU A 106 4.16 6.99 9.72
CA LEU A 106 4.14 8.44 9.56
C LEU A 106 2.75 8.95 9.17
N LEU A 107 2.08 8.26 8.25
CA LEU A 107 0.74 8.63 7.81
C LEU A 107 -0.31 8.43 8.90
N ILE A 108 -0.26 7.31 9.65
CA ILE A 108 -1.17 7.06 10.76
C ILE A 108 -1.02 8.14 11.83
N PHE A 109 0.19 8.43 12.28
CA PHE A 109 0.44 9.47 13.27
C PHE A 109 0.16 10.88 12.72
N GLY A 110 0.50 11.13 11.46
CA GLY A 110 0.20 12.40 10.78
C GLY A 110 -1.30 12.65 10.67
N LEU A 111 -2.10 11.64 10.34
CA LEU A 111 -3.56 11.74 10.31
C LEU A 111 -4.14 12.01 11.69
N GLN A 112 -3.66 11.34 12.74
CA GLN A 112 -4.08 11.61 14.11
C GLN A 112 -3.75 13.04 14.53
N ALA A 113 -2.55 13.54 14.20
CA ALA A 113 -2.16 14.91 14.49
C ALA A 113 -2.96 15.95 13.68
N ALA A 114 -3.39 15.60 12.47
CA ALA A 114 -4.18 16.47 11.60
C ALA A 114 -5.69 16.47 11.95
N GLU A 115 -6.17 15.48 12.69
CA GLU A 115 -7.58 15.33 13.07
C GLU A 115 -8.20 16.62 13.62
N PRO A 116 -7.62 17.32 14.60
CA PRO A 116 -8.18 18.56 15.13
C PRO A 116 -8.26 19.70 14.10
N ILE A 117 -7.35 19.70 13.12
CA ILE A 117 -7.31 20.71 12.05
C ILE A 117 -8.41 20.39 11.03
N VAL A 118 -8.53 19.13 10.65
CA VAL A 118 -9.52 18.63 9.67
C VAL A 118 -10.95 18.93 10.15
N PHE A 119 -11.26 18.65 11.41
CA PHE A 119 -12.60 18.90 11.96
C PHE A 119 -12.91 20.39 12.19
N ARG A 120 -11.90 21.27 12.15
CA ARG A 120 -12.11 22.72 12.21
C ARG A 120 -12.32 23.36 10.82
N THR A 121 -12.05 22.62 9.75
CA THR A 121 -12.28 23.11 8.38
C THR A 121 -13.72 22.82 7.98
N ASN A 122 -14.40 23.81 7.38
CA ASN A 122 -15.75 23.64 6.80
C ASN A 122 -15.71 22.87 5.46
N LEU A 123 -14.64 22.11 5.19
CA LEU A 123 -14.53 21.31 3.98
C LEU A 123 -15.38 20.06 4.12
N PRO A 124 -16.08 19.65 3.06
CA PRO A 124 -16.77 18.37 3.03
C PRO A 124 -15.79 17.22 3.31
N LEU A 125 -16.18 16.31 4.20
CA LEU A 125 -15.31 15.25 4.73
C LEU A 125 -14.70 14.40 3.60
N HIS A 126 -15.47 14.09 2.55
CA HIS A 126 -14.98 13.34 1.39
C HIS A 126 -13.79 14.03 0.68
N ARG A 127 -13.80 15.37 0.56
CA ARG A 127 -12.69 16.13 -0.04
C ARG A 127 -11.45 16.10 0.83
N VAL A 128 -11.64 16.22 2.14
CA VAL A 128 -10.53 16.09 3.09
C VAL A 128 -9.86 14.72 2.94
N PHE A 129 -10.66 13.66 2.87
CA PHE A 129 -10.13 12.32 2.67
C PHE A 129 -9.39 12.16 1.34
N THR A 130 -9.96 12.66 0.24
CA THR A 130 -9.31 12.62 -1.07
C THR A 130 -7.95 13.32 -1.04
N VAL A 131 -7.88 14.52 -0.48
CA VAL A 131 -6.64 15.31 -0.38
C VAL A 131 -5.59 14.62 0.49
N LEU A 132 -5.99 13.91 1.53
CA LEU A 132 -5.05 13.22 2.43
C LEU A 132 -4.62 11.84 1.87
N PHE A 133 -5.54 11.06 1.34
CA PHE A 133 -5.26 9.67 0.97
C PHE A 133 -4.68 9.49 -0.44
N VAL A 134 -4.92 10.41 -1.38
CA VAL A 134 -4.27 10.34 -2.71
C VAL A 134 -2.75 10.50 -2.60
N PRO A 135 -2.20 11.52 -1.92
CA PRO A 135 -0.76 11.60 -1.67
C PRO A 135 -0.23 10.43 -0.84
N SER A 136 -1.03 9.94 0.12
CA SER A 136 -0.65 8.79 0.95
C SER A 136 -0.45 7.52 0.12
N ALA A 137 -1.36 7.23 -0.81
CA ALA A 137 -1.23 6.11 -1.73
C ALA A 137 0.02 6.25 -2.62
N ALA A 138 0.30 7.48 -3.12
CA ALA A 138 1.51 7.76 -3.88
C ALA A 138 2.78 7.52 -3.07
N LEU A 139 2.81 8.00 -1.82
CA LEU A 139 3.98 7.87 -0.94
C LEU A 139 4.22 6.42 -0.56
N ILE A 140 3.20 5.67 -0.14
CA ILE A 140 3.36 4.26 0.24
C ILE A 140 3.88 3.45 -0.97
N ALA A 141 3.22 3.55 -2.12
CA ALA A 141 3.60 2.80 -3.31
C ALA A 141 4.97 3.25 -3.86
N GLY A 142 5.25 4.55 -3.82
CA GLY A 142 6.52 5.13 -4.27
C GLY A 142 7.69 4.70 -3.39
N THR A 143 7.59 4.84 -2.06
CA THR A 143 8.67 4.46 -1.13
C THR A 143 8.94 2.96 -1.14
N SER A 144 7.88 2.14 -1.23
CA SER A 144 8.03 0.67 -1.35
C SER A 144 8.77 0.30 -2.63
N SER A 145 8.43 0.93 -3.75
CA SER A 145 9.09 0.70 -5.04
C SER A 145 10.53 1.25 -5.06
N LEU A 146 10.79 2.37 -4.39
CA LEU A 146 12.13 2.95 -4.25
C LEU A 146 13.05 2.00 -3.47
N ALA A 147 12.60 1.54 -2.31
CA ALA A 147 13.36 0.61 -1.48
C ALA A 147 13.65 -0.70 -2.22
N LEU A 148 12.66 -1.23 -2.95
CA LEU A 148 12.81 -2.41 -3.78
C LEU A 148 13.82 -2.17 -4.92
N GLY A 149 13.73 -1.06 -5.63
CA GLY A 149 14.66 -0.69 -6.70
C GLY A 149 16.11 -0.57 -6.20
N TRP A 150 16.33 -0.02 -5.01
CA TRP A 150 17.65 0.02 -4.39
C TRP A 150 18.13 -1.37 -3.97
N ALA A 151 17.26 -2.20 -3.42
CA ALA A 151 17.62 -3.59 -3.07
C ALA A 151 18.00 -4.41 -4.29
N LEU A 152 17.38 -4.14 -5.45
CA LEU A 152 17.71 -4.73 -6.75
C LEU A 152 18.97 -4.12 -7.41
N GLY A 153 19.57 -3.12 -6.81
CA GLY A 153 20.78 -2.48 -7.36
C GLY A 153 20.51 -1.52 -8.53
N TRP A 154 19.28 -1.04 -8.72
CA TRP A 154 18.91 -0.19 -9.85
C TRP A 154 19.43 1.25 -9.77
N GLY A 155 20.03 1.65 -8.66
CA GLY A 155 20.67 2.94 -8.49
C GLY A 155 19.78 4.12 -8.95
N ARG A 156 20.23 4.86 -9.97
CA ARG A 156 19.51 6.04 -10.49
C ARG A 156 18.15 5.73 -11.12
N ALA A 157 17.85 4.48 -11.45
CA ALA A 157 16.54 4.11 -12.00
C ALA A 157 15.48 3.85 -10.91
N ALA A 158 15.87 3.63 -9.65
CA ALA A 158 14.94 3.41 -8.55
C ALA A 158 13.99 4.60 -8.29
N PRO A 159 14.42 5.88 -8.30
CA PRO A 159 13.50 7.01 -8.18
C PRO A 159 12.49 7.11 -9.33
N ALA A 160 12.88 6.78 -10.56
CA ALA A 160 11.97 6.78 -11.70
C ALA A 160 10.89 5.68 -11.57
N LEU A 161 11.27 4.50 -11.04
CA LEU A 161 10.32 3.44 -10.69
C LEU A 161 9.36 3.94 -9.61
N ALA A 162 9.87 4.50 -8.53
CA ALA A 162 9.09 5.02 -7.42
C ALA A 162 8.04 6.04 -7.89
N LEU A 163 8.46 6.98 -8.75
CA LEU A 163 7.55 7.98 -9.30
C LEU A 163 6.44 7.35 -10.14
N ARG A 164 6.79 6.43 -11.04
CA ARG A 164 5.80 5.75 -11.91
C ARG A 164 4.80 4.94 -11.08
N VAL A 165 5.27 4.13 -10.16
CA VAL A 165 4.39 3.27 -9.33
C VAL A 165 3.56 4.13 -8.38
N GLY A 166 4.16 5.14 -7.76
CA GLY A 166 3.47 6.08 -6.87
C GLY A 166 2.36 6.85 -7.59
N LEU A 167 2.65 7.43 -8.76
CA LEU A 167 1.63 8.14 -9.56
C LEU A 167 0.52 7.20 -10.01
N THR A 168 0.86 5.98 -10.47
CA THR A 168 -0.14 4.99 -10.88
C THR A 168 -1.08 4.63 -9.73
N ALA A 169 -0.55 4.41 -8.54
CA ALA A 169 -1.34 4.11 -7.34
C ALA A 169 -2.24 5.30 -6.94
N ALA A 170 -1.70 6.53 -6.97
CA ALA A 170 -2.45 7.73 -6.66
C ALA A 170 -3.60 7.99 -7.64
N LEU A 171 -3.33 7.85 -8.93
CA LEU A 171 -4.35 8.02 -9.98
C LEU A 171 -5.44 6.95 -9.90
N ALA A 172 -5.06 5.70 -9.61
CA ALA A 172 -6.02 4.62 -9.41
C ALA A 172 -6.88 4.85 -8.16
N PHE A 173 -6.27 5.27 -7.05
CA PHE A 173 -7.01 5.67 -5.85
C PHE A 173 -8.03 6.76 -6.16
N LEU A 174 -7.59 7.83 -6.80
CA LEU A 174 -8.43 8.96 -7.17
C LEU A 174 -9.58 8.53 -8.10
N ALA A 175 -9.28 7.76 -9.13
CA ALA A 175 -10.30 7.29 -10.10
C ALA A 175 -11.37 6.42 -9.43
N VAL A 176 -10.96 5.51 -8.54
CA VAL A 176 -11.92 4.67 -7.79
C VAL A 176 -12.72 5.52 -6.82
N ASN A 177 -12.08 6.44 -6.09
CA ASN A 177 -12.76 7.32 -5.14
C ASN A 177 -13.82 8.18 -5.84
N LEU A 178 -13.47 8.83 -6.96
CA LEU A 178 -14.41 9.61 -7.76
C LEU A 178 -15.52 8.75 -8.39
N GLY A 179 -15.18 7.52 -8.81
CA GLY A 179 -16.16 6.55 -9.31
C GLY A 179 -17.18 6.15 -8.24
N MET A 180 -16.73 5.89 -7.03
CA MET A 180 -17.62 5.59 -5.89
C MET A 180 -18.53 6.80 -5.57
N GLU A 181 -17.98 8.01 -5.57
CA GLU A 181 -18.76 9.26 -5.39
C GLU A 181 -19.85 9.41 -6.46
N ALA A 182 -19.51 9.17 -7.73
CA ALA A 182 -20.44 9.22 -8.85
C ALA A 182 -21.56 8.17 -8.74
N LEU A 183 -21.31 7.04 -8.07
CA LEU A 183 -22.30 6.00 -7.77
C LEU A 183 -23.15 6.30 -6.53
N GLY A 184 -23.00 7.49 -5.93
CA GLY A 184 -23.75 7.91 -4.75
C GLY A 184 -23.17 7.43 -3.41
N TRP A 185 -21.98 6.80 -3.41
CA TRP A 185 -21.26 6.40 -2.20
C TRP A 185 -20.51 7.62 -1.64
N GLN A 186 -21.27 8.60 -1.13
CA GLN A 186 -20.68 9.81 -0.58
C GLN A 186 -20.34 9.62 0.90
N VAL A 187 -19.14 10.04 1.27
CA VAL A 187 -18.70 10.12 2.65
C VAL A 187 -19.15 11.48 3.19
N GLY A 188 -20.13 11.52 4.05
CA GLY A 188 -20.52 12.84 4.56
C GLY A 188 -21.87 13.04 5.24
N GLY A 189 -22.45 12.03 5.93
CA GLY A 189 -23.64 12.22 6.72
C GLY A 189 -23.46 11.80 8.21
N PRO A 190 -24.25 12.22 9.18
CA PRO A 190 -24.08 11.87 10.60
C PRO A 190 -24.65 10.48 10.91
N GLY A 191 -23.81 9.51 11.27
CA GLY A 191 -24.28 8.24 11.84
C GLY A 191 -23.42 7.01 11.57
N ALA A 192 -23.87 5.84 12.10
CA ALA A 192 -23.15 4.58 11.97
C ALA A 192 -23.05 4.08 10.51
N ALA A 193 -24.08 4.34 9.70
CA ALA A 193 -24.10 4.00 8.26
C ALA A 193 -23.03 4.76 7.49
N GLU A 194 -22.72 5.97 7.88
CA GLU A 194 -21.70 6.82 7.28
C GLU A 194 -20.29 6.30 7.51
N ARG A 195 -19.99 5.84 8.72
CA ARG A 195 -18.67 5.23 9.02
C ARG A 195 -18.44 3.99 8.17
N ALA A 196 -19.47 3.16 7.98
CA ALA A 196 -19.37 1.98 7.13
C ALA A 196 -19.13 2.37 5.67
N THR A 197 -19.84 3.37 5.15
CA THR A 197 -19.65 3.90 3.80
C THR A 197 -18.25 4.47 3.62
N MET A 198 -17.78 5.29 4.57
CA MET A 198 -16.42 5.85 4.55
C MET A 198 -15.35 4.76 4.50
N LEU A 199 -15.44 3.78 5.39
CA LEU A 199 -14.49 2.67 5.43
C LEU A 199 -14.52 1.86 4.13
N THR A 200 -15.70 1.64 3.56
CA THR A 200 -15.85 0.92 2.29
C THR A 200 -15.20 1.70 1.15
N VAL A 201 -15.47 2.99 1.02
CA VAL A 201 -14.86 3.85 -0.03
C VAL A 201 -13.35 3.87 0.10
N LEU A 202 -12.83 4.05 1.31
CA LEU A 202 -11.39 4.04 1.56
C LEU A 202 -10.78 2.67 1.25
N PHE A 203 -11.43 1.59 1.66
CA PHE A 203 -10.95 0.24 1.41
C PHE A 203 -10.90 -0.06 -0.09
N VAL A 204 -11.98 0.20 -0.84
CA VAL A 204 -12.06 -0.07 -2.27
C VAL A 204 -11.07 0.81 -3.04
N SER A 205 -10.90 2.08 -2.65
CA SER A 205 -9.92 2.99 -3.27
C SER A 205 -8.47 2.54 -3.03
N ASN A 206 -8.14 2.09 -1.81
CA ASN A 206 -6.83 1.53 -1.50
C ASN A 206 -6.58 0.21 -2.24
N LEU A 207 -7.61 -0.62 -2.40
CA LEU A 207 -7.52 -1.85 -3.19
C LEU A 207 -7.22 -1.53 -4.66
N GLY A 208 -7.88 -0.52 -5.25
CA GLY A 208 -7.59 -0.02 -6.59
C GLY A 208 -6.14 0.47 -6.73
N ALA A 209 -5.65 1.23 -5.76
CA ALA A 209 -4.27 1.70 -5.72
C ALA A 209 -3.26 0.53 -5.64
N ALA A 210 -3.53 -0.46 -4.79
CA ALA A 210 -2.68 -1.64 -4.62
C ALA A 210 -2.65 -2.50 -5.89
N LEU A 211 -3.80 -2.69 -6.54
CA LEU A 211 -3.89 -3.40 -7.83
C LEU A 211 -3.07 -2.71 -8.91
N ALA A 212 -3.30 -1.41 -9.12
CA ALA A 212 -2.65 -0.66 -10.19
C ALA A 212 -1.15 -0.47 -9.93
N GLY A 213 -0.76 -0.09 -8.72
CA GLY A 213 0.64 0.05 -8.32
C GLY A 213 1.40 -1.27 -8.40
N GLY A 214 0.81 -2.35 -7.91
CA GLY A 214 1.37 -3.70 -7.98
C GLY A 214 1.51 -4.21 -9.42
N ALA A 215 0.53 -3.95 -10.27
CA ALA A 215 0.59 -4.29 -11.70
C ALA A 215 1.71 -3.53 -12.42
N MET A 216 1.83 -2.22 -12.19
CA MET A 216 2.90 -1.39 -12.76
C MET A 216 4.27 -1.87 -12.31
N LEU A 217 4.42 -2.20 -11.02
CA LEU A 217 5.66 -2.73 -10.48
C LEU A 217 6.01 -4.08 -11.12
N GLY A 218 5.06 -5.02 -11.17
CA GLY A 218 5.25 -6.33 -11.79
C GLY A 218 5.68 -6.23 -13.26
N MET A 219 5.01 -5.39 -14.06
CA MET A 219 5.39 -5.13 -15.45
C MET A 219 6.82 -4.58 -15.56
N THR A 220 7.19 -3.64 -14.69
CA THR A 220 8.52 -3.01 -14.75
C THR A 220 9.61 -3.98 -14.33
N LEU A 221 9.35 -4.86 -13.37
CA LEU A 221 10.28 -5.92 -12.98
C LEU A 221 10.52 -6.89 -14.13
N ALA A 222 9.47 -7.32 -14.84
CA ALA A 222 9.59 -8.23 -15.98
C ALA A 222 10.29 -7.63 -17.22
N GLN A 223 10.33 -6.30 -17.37
CA GLN A 223 10.97 -5.65 -18.52
C GLN A 223 12.50 -5.58 -18.42
N ARG A 224 13.08 -5.92 -17.30
CA ARG A 224 14.52 -5.76 -17.06
C ARG A 224 15.28 -7.09 -17.04
N HIS A 225 14.60 -8.17 -17.33
CA HIS A 225 15.13 -9.51 -17.56
C HIS A 225 14.87 -9.95 -19.00
#